data_8be4a0390ba10665f0cc6dd68bea2eb9
#
_entry.id   8be4a0390ba10665f0cc6dd68bea2eb9
#
_cell.length_a   1.000
_cell.length_b   1.000
_cell.length_c   1.000
_cell.angle_alpha   90.00
_cell.angle_beta   90.00
_cell.angle_gamma   90.00
#
_symmetry.space_group_name_H-M   'P 1'
#
loop_
_entity.id
_entity.type
_entity.pdbx_description
1 polymer ?
#
loop_
_entity_poly.entity_id
_entity_poly.type
_entity_poly.pdbx_seq_one_letter_code
_entity_poly.pdbx_strand_id
1 'polypeptide(L)'
;MTAPPDSAARSASVAPAPGETATPKPTHGREHARLLQLREVGITHEGEDAATPASVSFEVSRGDVVLLLGPSGSGKSTLSLAMNGLIPHAVPAALTGRVEVAGMDAATHSVAQLSTQVGIVFQDPDAQLVTGTLLDEVAFGPENLRLPAADVLARAESALRRVGLWERRSENPDRLSGGGRQRLAIACALAMGSPLLVLDEPTANLDPRGIDDVYAALDELAASGDKGIVLIEHNLDAAAPFVNRVVVLDAAGVVIADGAVDEILRGRAAELHDLGVWLPTSTLAALRLREAGYRFDPLPISPDELRAALDRQPAPAATREAGADAGAATETRVSASGTRIEVRGLTLRRKKTEVLTDVSLEVRDGDFLAIVGAN
;
A
#
# COMPACT_ATOMS: atom_id res chain seq x y z
N MET A 1 34.56 -71.01 23.08
CA MET A 1 34.66 -71.07 24.51
C MET A 1 34.71 -69.66 25.04
N THR A 2 33.68 -69.39 25.59
CA THR A 2 33.20 -68.76 26.79
C THR A 2 32.90 -67.25 26.63
N ALA A 3 31.64 -66.92 26.53
CA ALA A 3 31.00 -65.70 27.05
C ALA A 3 30.71 -65.89 28.56
N PRO A 4 30.08 -64.91 29.27
CA PRO A 4 30.17 -63.48 29.56
C PRO A 4 30.47 -63.21 31.03
N PRO A 5 30.14 -62.15 31.72
CA PRO A 5 28.78 -61.60 31.92
C PRO A 5 28.67 -60.05 32.08
N ASP A 6 27.49 -59.64 31.87
CA ASP A 6 26.63 -58.57 32.35
C ASP A 6 27.06 -57.74 33.56
N SER A 7 26.93 -56.40 33.49
CA SER A 7 26.79 -55.55 34.68
C SER A 7 26.03 -54.26 34.31
N ALA A 8 24.76 -54.24 34.71
CA ALA A 8 23.87 -53.07 34.67
C ALA A 8 24.33 -52.03 35.69
N ALA A 9 24.51 -50.79 35.23
CA ALA A 9 24.57 -49.60 36.07
C ALA A 9 23.42 -48.65 35.74
N ARG A 10 22.50 -48.50 36.64
CA ARG A 10 21.42 -47.52 36.64
C ARG A 10 22.00 -46.13 36.81
N SER A 11 21.80 -45.24 35.83
CA SER A 11 22.02 -43.82 36.03
C SER A 11 20.68 -43.12 36.28
N ALA A 12 20.60 -42.46 37.41
CA ALA A 12 19.47 -41.70 37.88
C ALA A 12 19.21 -40.46 37.00
N SER A 13 17.94 -40.28 36.64
CA SER A 13 17.40 -39.10 36.01
C SER A 13 17.47 -37.91 36.98
N VAL A 14 18.21 -36.87 36.60
CA VAL A 14 18.18 -35.55 37.24
C VAL A 14 17.22 -34.70 36.44
N ALA A 15 16.15 -34.21 37.09
CA ALA A 15 15.21 -33.25 36.51
C ALA A 15 15.87 -31.88 36.33
N PRO A 16 15.65 -31.17 35.21
CA PRO A 16 16.12 -29.79 35.05
C PRO A 16 15.28 -28.80 35.84
N ALA A 17 15.96 -27.78 36.36
CA ALA A 17 15.42 -26.66 37.12
C ALA A 17 14.54 -25.77 36.23
N PRO A 18 13.51 -25.03 36.78
CA PRO A 18 12.63 -24.15 36.06
C PRO A 18 13.32 -22.79 35.89
N GLY A 19 13.41 -22.29 34.65
CA GLY A 19 13.72 -20.88 34.38
C GLY A 19 14.66 -20.61 33.22
N GLU A 20 14.29 -21.00 32.02
CA GLU A 20 14.76 -20.32 30.81
C GLU A 20 13.57 -20.09 29.90
N THR A 21 13.17 -18.82 29.81
CA THR A 21 12.19 -18.33 28.83
C THR A 21 12.79 -18.48 27.44
N ALA A 22 12.37 -19.52 26.75
CA ALA A 22 12.71 -19.73 25.36
C ALA A 22 12.06 -18.62 24.52
N THR A 23 12.88 -17.74 23.95
CA THR A 23 12.52 -16.86 22.84
C THR A 23 11.95 -17.74 21.72
N PRO A 24 10.76 -17.44 21.18
CA PRO A 24 10.23 -18.18 20.06
C PRO A 24 11.13 -17.95 18.84
N LYS A 25 11.75 -19.02 18.33
CA LYS A 25 12.40 -19.01 17.02
C LYS A 25 11.33 -18.77 15.97
N PRO A 26 11.56 -17.85 15.00
CA PRO A 26 10.66 -17.69 13.87
C PRO A 26 10.60 -18.99 13.08
N THR A 27 9.41 -19.53 12.90
CA THR A 27 9.12 -20.68 12.04
C THR A 27 9.17 -20.24 10.58
N HIS A 28 10.34 -20.12 10.00
CA HIS A 28 10.52 -19.95 8.56
C HIS A 28 11.10 -21.22 7.96
N GLY A 29 10.21 -22.13 7.59
CA GLY A 29 10.48 -23.35 6.83
C GLY A 29 10.08 -23.23 5.37
N ARG A 30 10.61 -22.25 4.64
CA ARG A 30 10.87 -22.21 3.19
C ARG A 30 11.87 -21.09 2.98
N GLU A 31 13.05 -21.39 2.45
CA GLU A 31 13.96 -20.37 1.91
C GLU A 31 13.26 -19.73 0.69
N HIS A 32 12.43 -18.74 0.92
CA HIS A 32 11.92 -17.89 -0.15
C HIS A 32 13.08 -17.04 -0.64
N ALA A 33 13.32 -17.06 -1.96
CA ALA A 33 14.36 -16.25 -2.57
C ALA A 33 14.14 -14.79 -2.23
N ARG A 34 15.13 -14.18 -1.58
CA ARG A 34 15.13 -12.76 -1.23
C ARG A 34 15.21 -11.93 -2.50
N LEU A 35 14.27 -10.99 -2.65
CA LEU A 35 14.15 -10.11 -3.80
C LEU A 35 14.69 -8.71 -3.54
N LEU A 36 14.55 -8.20 -2.32
CA LEU A 36 15.05 -6.90 -1.89
C LEU A 36 15.70 -7.01 -0.53
N GLN A 37 16.81 -6.31 -0.35
CA GLN A 37 17.41 -6.09 0.95
C GLN A 37 17.88 -4.64 1.08
N LEU A 38 17.42 -3.97 2.10
CA LEU A 38 17.85 -2.66 2.52
C LEU A 38 18.67 -2.79 3.80
N ARG A 39 19.82 -2.15 3.87
CA ARG A 39 20.69 -2.13 5.05
C ARG A 39 21.12 -0.72 5.35
N GLU A 40 20.61 -0.16 6.44
CA GLU A 40 20.93 1.18 6.94
C GLU A 40 20.84 2.26 5.84
N VAL A 41 19.81 2.17 4.99
CA VAL A 41 19.66 3.05 3.84
C VAL A 41 19.22 4.42 4.29
N GLY A 42 20.06 5.41 4.01
CA GLY A 42 19.74 6.83 4.16
C GLY A 42 19.87 7.56 2.83
N ILE A 43 19.02 8.55 2.57
CA ILE A 43 19.00 9.30 1.32
C ILE A 43 18.96 10.79 1.63
N THR A 44 19.92 11.54 1.09
CA THR A 44 19.99 13.00 1.23
C THR A 44 19.88 13.63 -0.16
N HIS A 45 18.79 14.37 -0.41
CA HIS A 45 18.61 15.09 -1.67
C HIS A 45 19.59 16.27 -1.77
N GLU A 46 19.90 16.65 -2.99
CA GLU A 46 20.78 17.79 -3.24
C GLU A 46 20.20 19.07 -2.65
N GLY A 47 20.99 19.75 -1.80
CA GLY A 47 20.58 20.96 -1.08
C GLY A 47 19.91 20.71 0.28
N GLU A 48 19.75 19.47 0.70
CA GLU A 48 19.29 19.13 2.06
C GLU A 48 20.47 18.75 2.97
N ASP A 49 20.36 19.12 4.26
CA ASP A 49 21.39 18.83 5.27
C ASP A 49 21.17 17.51 6.00
N ALA A 50 19.96 16.95 5.92
CA ALA A 50 19.56 15.74 6.64
C ALA A 50 19.06 14.67 5.68
N ALA A 51 19.37 13.41 6.00
CA ALA A 51 18.86 12.27 5.25
C ALA A 51 17.38 12.03 5.55
N THR A 52 16.57 11.86 4.50
CA THR A 52 15.17 11.44 4.58
C THR A 52 14.86 10.45 3.45
N PRO A 53 14.71 9.15 3.75
CA PRO A 53 14.78 8.52 5.07
C PRO A 53 16.19 8.53 5.68
N ALA A 54 16.27 8.48 7.03
CA ALA A 54 17.55 8.56 7.74
C ALA A 54 18.27 7.21 7.81
N SER A 55 17.55 6.11 8.09
CA SER A 55 18.12 4.76 8.17
C SER A 55 17.03 3.70 8.06
N VAL A 56 16.97 3.02 6.94
CA VAL A 56 15.98 1.97 6.68
C VAL A 56 16.67 0.62 6.48
N SER A 57 16.21 -0.38 7.23
CA SER A 57 16.66 -1.77 7.08
C SER A 57 15.44 -2.69 7.12
N PHE A 58 15.18 -3.39 6.02
CA PHE A 58 14.25 -4.53 5.92
C PHE A 58 14.55 -5.33 4.67
N GLU A 59 13.88 -6.47 4.52
CA GLU A 59 14.02 -7.31 3.33
C GLU A 59 12.64 -7.73 2.80
N VAL A 60 12.58 -8.08 1.52
CA VAL A 60 11.37 -8.59 0.87
C VAL A 60 11.71 -9.88 0.14
N SER A 61 10.92 -10.90 0.35
CA SER A 61 11.02 -12.21 -0.27
C SER A 61 9.86 -12.45 -1.25
N ARG A 62 9.94 -13.52 -2.04
CA ARG A 62 8.81 -13.97 -2.85
C ARG A 62 7.60 -14.29 -1.96
N GLY A 63 6.42 -13.82 -2.38
CA GLY A 63 5.18 -13.99 -1.64
C GLY A 63 4.94 -12.95 -0.55
N ASP A 64 5.92 -12.09 -0.26
CA ASP A 64 5.70 -10.96 0.64
C ASP A 64 4.90 -9.87 -0.09
N VAL A 65 3.87 -9.39 0.57
CA VAL A 65 3.13 -8.18 0.21
C VAL A 65 3.30 -7.21 1.37
N VAL A 66 4.29 -6.35 1.26
CA VAL A 66 4.73 -5.44 2.32
C VAL A 66 4.06 -4.09 2.17
N LEU A 67 3.31 -3.67 3.17
CA LEU A 67 2.81 -2.30 3.28
C LEU A 67 3.85 -1.44 4.01
N LEU A 68 4.38 -0.44 3.31
CA LEU A 68 5.31 0.54 3.88
C LEU A 68 4.56 1.77 4.37
N LEU A 69 4.50 1.94 5.67
CA LEU A 69 3.82 3.04 6.36
C LEU A 69 4.80 4.04 6.97
N GLY A 70 4.28 5.21 7.29
CA GLY A 70 5.00 6.28 7.99
C GLY A 70 4.33 7.63 7.74
N PRO A 71 4.63 8.65 8.54
CA PRO A 71 4.13 10.01 8.34
C PRO A 71 4.46 10.55 6.95
N SER A 72 3.74 11.59 6.51
CA SER A 72 4.11 12.32 5.30
C SER A 72 5.51 12.91 5.47
N GLY A 73 6.34 12.83 4.44
CA GLY A 73 7.72 13.32 4.50
C GLY A 73 8.73 12.35 5.13
N SER A 74 8.35 11.13 5.56
CA SER A 74 9.30 10.13 6.10
C SER A 74 10.21 9.46 5.05
N GLY A 75 10.11 9.85 3.78
CA GLY A 75 10.98 9.36 2.71
C GLY A 75 10.54 8.09 2.01
N LYS A 76 9.27 7.65 2.14
CA LYS A 76 8.76 6.41 1.50
C LYS A 76 8.90 6.43 -0.02
N SER A 77 8.43 7.49 -0.68
CA SER A 77 8.55 7.64 -2.14
C SER A 77 10.01 7.82 -2.58
N THR A 78 10.83 8.51 -1.79
CA THR A 78 12.27 8.59 -2.01
C THR A 78 12.92 7.20 -1.96
N LEU A 79 12.50 6.38 -1.00
CA LEU A 79 12.98 5.00 -0.86
C LEU A 79 12.56 4.13 -2.06
N SER A 80 11.34 4.32 -2.60
CA SER A 80 10.88 3.60 -3.80
C SER A 80 11.80 3.85 -5.01
N LEU A 81 12.29 5.09 -5.15
CA LEU A 81 13.25 5.45 -6.21
C LEU A 81 14.64 4.80 -6.01
N ALA A 82 15.05 4.56 -4.76
CA ALA A 82 16.29 3.85 -4.50
C ALA A 82 16.18 2.35 -4.76
N MET A 83 15.00 1.76 -4.54
CA MET A 83 14.76 0.33 -4.79
C MET A 83 14.88 -0.05 -6.28
N ASN A 84 14.62 0.89 -7.20
CA ASN A 84 14.77 0.64 -8.64
C ASN A 84 16.02 1.28 -9.26
N GLY A 85 16.87 1.89 -8.43
CA GLY A 85 18.13 2.51 -8.85
C GLY A 85 17.99 3.89 -9.50
N LEU A 86 16.80 4.51 -9.54
CA LEU A 86 16.68 5.89 -9.98
C LEU A 86 17.48 6.83 -9.07
N ILE A 87 17.54 6.55 -7.80
CA ILE A 87 18.56 7.09 -6.89
C ILE A 87 19.65 6.02 -6.73
N PRO A 88 20.92 6.36 -7.00
CA PRO A 88 21.50 7.68 -7.27
C PRO A 88 21.66 8.01 -8.78
N HIS A 89 21.21 7.17 -9.72
CA HIS A 89 21.63 7.27 -11.12
C HIS A 89 20.92 8.34 -11.93
N ALA A 90 19.65 8.62 -11.65
CA ALA A 90 18.81 9.55 -12.41
C ALA A 90 18.30 10.73 -11.57
N VAL A 91 18.06 10.51 -10.29
CA VAL A 91 17.65 11.54 -9.34
C VAL A 91 18.86 11.90 -8.48
N PRO A 92 19.32 13.17 -8.48
CA PRO A 92 20.48 13.60 -7.69
C PRO A 92 20.19 13.50 -6.20
N ALA A 93 20.79 12.52 -5.54
CA ALA A 93 20.74 12.34 -4.11
C ALA A 93 21.92 11.47 -3.64
N ALA A 94 22.43 11.74 -2.44
CA ALA A 94 23.43 10.90 -1.81
C ALA A 94 22.74 9.70 -1.15
N LEU A 95 23.16 8.49 -1.53
CA LEU A 95 22.71 7.23 -0.96
C LEU A 95 23.75 6.70 0.01
N THR A 96 23.37 6.44 1.26
CA THR A 96 24.17 5.76 2.27
C THR A 96 23.57 4.39 2.56
N GLY A 97 24.36 3.49 3.19
CA GLY A 97 23.94 2.11 3.38
C GLY A 97 23.95 1.30 2.09
N ARG A 98 23.09 0.29 1.98
CA ARG A 98 23.07 -0.60 0.81
C ARG A 98 21.65 -1.00 0.41
N VAL A 99 21.36 -0.87 -0.88
CA VAL A 99 20.14 -1.38 -1.52
C VAL A 99 20.54 -2.51 -2.45
N GLU A 100 20.07 -3.71 -2.20
CA GLU A 100 20.33 -4.90 -3.02
C GLU A 100 19.01 -5.48 -3.55
N VAL A 101 18.91 -5.61 -4.87
CA VAL A 101 17.75 -6.14 -5.57
C VAL A 101 18.15 -7.40 -6.32
N ALA A 102 17.62 -8.55 -5.94
CA ALA A 102 17.94 -9.85 -6.50
C ALA A 102 19.48 -10.11 -6.60
N GLY A 103 20.23 -9.68 -5.60
CA GLY A 103 21.69 -9.79 -5.55
C GLY A 103 22.46 -8.68 -6.26
N MET A 104 21.78 -7.75 -6.93
CA MET A 104 22.39 -6.60 -7.59
C MET A 104 22.37 -5.37 -6.66
N ASP A 105 23.52 -4.74 -6.48
CA ASP A 105 23.64 -3.49 -5.72
C ASP A 105 23.14 -2.31 -6.56
N ALA A 106 22.13 -1.60 -6.06
CA ALA A 106 21.50 -0.49 -6.77
C ALA A 106 22.45 0.70 -7.04
N ALA A 107 23.48 0.88 -6.22
CA ALA A 107 24.47 1.94 -6.43
C ALA A 107 25.44 1.66 -7.57
N THR A 108 25.63 0.39 -7.98
CA THR A 108 26.65 -0.01 -8.98
C THR A 108 26.05 -0.56 -10.27
N HIS A 109 24.77 -0.99 -10.26
CA HIS A 109 24.09 -1.49 -11.46
C HIS A 109 23.23 -0.39 -12.09
N SER A 110 23.18 -0.37 -13.42
CA SER A 110 22.36 0.60 -14.14
C SER A 110 20.87 0.38 -13.90
N VAL A 111 20.08 1.45 -14.01
CA VAL A 111 18.60 1.40 -13.93
C VAL A 111 18.03 0.35 -14.90
N ALA A 112 18.60 0.25 -16.12
CA ALA A 112 18.18 -0.74 -17.12
C ALA A 112 18.39 -2.20 -16.65
N GLN A 113 19.45 -2.48 -15.91
CA GLN A 113 19.68 -3.81 -15.34
C GLN A 113 18.71 -4.08 -14.19
N LEU A 114 18.55 -3.11 -13.27
CA LEU A 114 17.65 -3.21 -12.13
C LEU A 114 16.18 -3.35 -12.55
N SER A 115 15.74 -2.67 -13.62
CA SER A 115 14.36 -2.75 -14.13
C SER A 115 13.96 -4.15 -14.59
N THR A 116 14.91 -5.05 -14.84
CA THR A 116 14.62 -6.47 -15.07
C THR A 116 14.19 -7.22 -13.80
N GLN A 117 14.52 -6.69 -12.64
CA GLN A 117 14.27 -7.30 -11.33
C GLN A 117 13.22 -6.58 -10.52
N VAL A 118 13.03 -5.28 -10.73
CA VAL A 118 12.04 -4.47 -10.04
C VAL A 118 11.24 -3.62 -11.01
N GLY A 119 9.93 -3.83 -11.02
CA GLY A 119 8.96 -2.94 -11.68
C GLY A 119 8.48 -1.90 -10.70
N ILE A 120 8.40 -0.64 -11.13
CA ILE A 120 7.87 0.45 -10.32
C ILE A 120 6.63 1.05 -10.96
N VAL A 121 5.65 1.41 -10.12
CA VAL A 121 4.47 2.19 -10.51
C VAL A 121 4.48 3.45 -9.65
N PHE A 122 4.56 4.61 -10.28
CA PHE A 122 4.58 5.90 -9.61
C PHE A 122 3.18 6.39 -9.25
N GLN A 123 3.10 7.30 -8.32
CA GLN A 123 1.87 7.96 -7.88
C GLN A 123 1.15 8.66 -9.04
N ASP A 124 1.89 9.30 -9.94
CA ASP A 124 1.35 9.92 -11.16
C ASP A 124 1.58 8.98 -12.37
N PRO A 125 0.54 8.28 -12.85
CA PRO A 125 0.68 7.41 -14.01
C PRO A 125 0.98 8.18 -15.30
N ASP A 126 0.57 9.45 -15.41
CA ASP A 126 0.78 10.25 -16.61
C ASP A 126 2.28 10.54 -16.85
N ALA A 127 3.08 10.55 -15.78
CA ALA A 127 4.52 10.68 -15.87
C ALA A 127 5.23 9.46 -16.48
N GLN A 128 4.53 8.31 -16.57
CA GLN A 128 5.08 7.06 -17.09
C GLN A 128 4.63 6.73 -18.52
N LEU A 129 3.50 7.28 -18.99
CA LEU A 129 2.89 6.90 -20.27
C LEU A 129 3.44 7.76 -21.40
N VAL A 130 4.01 7.14 -22.44
CA VAL A 130 4.74 7.84 -23.49
C VAL A 130 4.28 7.47 -24.91
N THR A 131 3.50 6.39 -25.10
CA THR A 131 3.14 5.90 -26.44
C THR A 131 1.69 6.21 -26.85
N GLY A 132 1.35 5.95 -28.10
CA GLY A 132 0.05 6.31 -28.68
C GLY A 132 -1.04 5.28 -28.51
N THR A 133 -0.73 4.05 -28.11
CA THR A 133 -1.72 2.99 -27.85
C THR A 133 -1.38 2.21 -26.59
N LEU A 134 -2.41 1.60 -25.96
CA LEU A 134 -2.19 0.77 -24.78
C LEU A 134 -1.27 -0.43 -25.05
N LEU A 135 -1.38 -1.01 -26.26
CA LEU A 135 -0.54 -2.14 -26.64
C LEU A 135 0.93 -1.72 -26.77
N ASP A 136 1.19 -0.62 -27.46
CA ASP A 136 2.54 -0.10 -27.65
C ASP A 136 3.16 0.29 -26.28
N GLU A 137 2.34 0.86 -25.38
CA GLU A 137 2.78 1.24 -24.04
C GLU A 137 3.26 0.03 -23.25
N VAL A 138 2.49 -1.04 -23.23
CA VAL A 138 2.86 -2.25 -22.49
C VAL A 138 3.99 -3.02 -23.18
N ALA A 139 4.09 -2.95 -24.51
CA ALA A 139 5.16 -3.58 -25.27
C ALA A 139 6.51 -2.83 -25.13
N PHE A 140 6.49 -1.54 -24.83
CA PHE A 140 7.68 -0.67 -24.83
C PHE A 140 8.81 -1.18 -23.93
N GLY A 141 8.50 -1.62 -22.72
CA GLY A 141 9.50 -2.18 -21.80
C GLY A 141 10.14 -3.47 -22.33
N PRO A 142 9.35 -4.51 -22.64
CA PRO A 142 9.84 -5.76 -23.23
C PRO A 142 10.63 -5.57 -24.54
N GLU A 143 10.25 -4.61 -25.40
CA GLU A 143 11.01 -4.28 -26.63
C GLU A 143 12.39 -3.70 -26.29
N ASN A 144 12.48 -2.81 -25.31
CA ASN A 144 13.75 -2.26 -24.83
C ASN A 144 14.67 -3.35 -24.22
N LEU A 145 14.10 -4.42 -23.70
CA LEU A 145 14.83 -5.62 -23.29
C LEU A 145 15.26 -6.50 -24.47
N ARG A 146 14.90 -6.12 -25.71
CA ARG A 146 15.19 -6.85 -26.95
C ARG A 146 14.67 -8.29 -26.95
N LEU A 147 13.50 -8.49 -26.34
CA LEU A 147 12.83 -9.79 -26.39
C LEU A 147 12.33 -10.11 -27.81
N PRO A 148 12.20 -11.39 -28.19
CA PRO A 148 11.57 -11.76 -29.44
C PRO A 148 10.15 -11.17 -29.55
N ALA A 149 9.76 -10.73 -30.76
CA ALA A 149 8.46 -10.06 -30.97
C ALA A 149 7.26 -10.92 -30.46
N ALA A 150 7.33 -12.24 -30.63
CA ALA A 150 6.29 -13.15 -30.12
C ALA A 150 6.17 -13.10 -28.59
N ASP A 151 7.31 -13.01 -27.86
CA ASP A 151 7.33 -12.92 -26.41
C ASP A 151 6.84 -11.55 -25.93
N VAL A 152 7.20 -10.48 -26.64
CA VAL A 152 6.71 -9.11 -26.38
C VAL A 152 5.18 -9.09 -26.45
N LEU A 153 4.61 -9.58 -27.55
CA LEU A 153 3.16 -9.61 -27.73
C LEU A 153 2.46 -10.49 -26.72
N ALA A 154 3.00 -11.66 -26.41
CA ALA A 154 2.42 -12.57 -25.43
C ALA A 154 2.42 -11.96 -24.01
N ARG A 155 3.52 -11.28 -23.62
CA ARG A 155 3.61 -10.56 -22.33
C ARG A 155 2.65 -9.38 -22.27
N ALA A 156 2.58 -8.57 -23.33
CA ALA A 156 1.68 -7.43 -23.41
C ALA A 156 0.20 -7.87 -23.35
N GLU A 157 -0.18 -8.90 -24.09
CA GLU A 157 -1.53 -9.47 -24.02
C GLU A 157 -1.85 -9.98 -22.61
N SER A 158 -0.96 -10.78 -22.03
CA SER A 158 -1.16 -11.32 -20.69
C SER A 158 -1.34 -10.21 -19.66
N ALA A 159 -0.50 -9.17 -19.70
CA ALA A 159 -0.55 -8.04 -18.77
C ALA A 159 -1.83 -7.22 -18.94
N LEU A 160 -2.21 -6.87 -20.19
CA LEU A 160 -3.44 -6.13 -20.46
C LEU A 160 -4.71 -6.89 -20.07
N ARG A 161 -4.73 -8.23 -20.24
CA ARG A 161 -5.85 -9.06 -19.80
C ARG A 161 -6.00 -9.04 -18.27
N ARG A 162 -4.91 -9.17 -17.53
CA ARG A 162 -4.91 -9.15 -16.06
C ARG A 162 -5.49 -7.86 -15.47
N VAL A 163 -5.25 -6.73 -16.13
CA VAL A 163 -5.78 -5.43 -15.68
C VAL A 163 -7.08 -5.03 -16.38
N GLY A 164 -7.71 -5.94 -17.15
CA GLY A 164 -8.99 -5.71 -17.83
C GLY A 164 -8.96 -4.67 -18.96
N LEU A 165 -7.79 -4.45 -19.61
CA LEU A 165 -7.63 -3.44 -20.66
C LEU A 165 -7.40 -4.03 -22.06
N TRP A 166 -7.41 -5.35 -22.24
CA TRP A 166 -7.10 -5.98 -23.52
C TRP A 166 -8.00 -5.55 -24.69
N GLU A 167 -9.30 -5.41 -24.44
CA GLU A 167 -10.25 -5.03 -25.49
C GLU A 167 -10.08 -3.58 -25.94
N ARG A 168 -9.37 -2.77 -25.15
CA ARG A 168 -9.06 -1.37 -25.42
C ARG A 168 -7.63 -1.15 -25.91
N ARG A 169 -6.88 -2.20 -26.21
CA ARG A 169 -5.44 -2.18 -26.55
C ARG A 169 -5.02 -1.24 -27.66
N SER A 170 -5.91 -0.93 -28.60
CA SER A 170 -5.68 0.00 -29.71
C SER A 170 -6.08 1.46 -29.41
N GLU A 171 -6.61 1.70 -28.21
CA GLU A 171 -6.96 3.07 -27.81
C GLU A 171 -5.73 3.85 -27.35
N ASN A 172 -5.85 5.18 -27.39
CA ASN A 172 -4.84 6.06 -26.82
C ASN A 172 -4.99 6.13 -25.30
N PRO A 173 -3.89 6.07 -24.51
CA PRO A 173 -3.91 6.19 -23.05
C PRO A 173 -4.69 7.42 -22.52
N ASP A 174 -4.65 8.56 -23.24
CA ASP A 174 -5.36 9.78 -22.88
C ASP A 174 -6.89 9.61 -22.79
N ARG A 175 -7.44 8.55 -23.36
CA ARG A 175 -8.88 8.24 -23.29
C ARG A 175 -9.27 7.44 -22.06
N LEU A 176 -8.30 6.98 -21.30
CA LEU A 176 -8.53 6.27 -20.05
C LEU A 176 -8.92 7.25 -18.94
N SER A 177 -9.71 6.76 -17.98
CA SER A 177 -9.85 7.41 -16.67
C SER A 177 -8.55 7.31 -15.88
N GLY A 178 -8.43 8.03 -14.77
CA GLY A 178 -7.28 7.92 -13.87
C GLY A 178 -7.02 6.47 -13.46
N GLY A 179 -8.04 5.74 -13.01
CA GLY A 179 -7.92 4.32 -12.68
C GLY A 179 -7.54 3.44 -13.87
N GLY A 180 -8.00 3.78 -15.07
CA GLY A 180 -7.58 3.11 -16.30
C GLY A 180 -6.10 3.31 -16.62
N ARG A 181 -5.58 4.53 -16.47
CA ARG A 181 -4.15 4.85 -16.64
C ARG A 181 -3.29 4.17 -15.59
N GLN A 182 -3.75 4.14 -14.34
CA GLN A 182 -3.05 3.43 -13.25
C GLN A 182 -2.96 1.93 -13.53
N ARG A 183 -4.05 1.30 -13.97
CA ARG A 183 -4.03 -0.10 -14.40
C ARG A 183 -3.11 -0.33 -15.60
N LEU A 184 -3.03 0.61 -16.53
CA LEU A 184 -2.08 0.53 -17.63
C LEU A 184 -0.63 0.58 -17.14
N ALA A 185 -0.28 1.49 -16.22
CA ALA A 185 1.05 1.53 -15.61
C ALA A 185 1.41 0.22 -14.87
N ILE A 186 0.44 -0.39 -14.17
CA ILE A 186 0.61 -1.71 -13.57
C ILE A 186 0.86 -2.77 -14.67
N ALA A 187 0.12 -2.74 -15.78
CA ALA A 187 0.34 -3.67 -16.89
C ALA A 187 1.75 -3.53 -17.49
N CYS A 188 2.28 -2.30 -17.64
CA CYS A 188 3.64 -2.06 -18.09
C CYS A 188 4.67 -2.71 -17.14
N ALA A 189 4.52 -2.51 -15.83
CA ALA A 189 5.38 -3.15 -14.83
C ALA A 189 5.30 -4.68 -14.87
N LEU A 190 4.11 -5.23 -15.11
CA LEU A 190 3.90 -6.68 -15.24
C LEU A 190 4.54 -7.29 -16.48
N ALA A 191 4.44 -6.60 -17.64
CA ALA A 191 4.99 -7.07 -18.90
C ALA A 191 6.52 -7.20 -18.87
N MET A 192 7.19 -6.39 -18.04
CA MET A 192 8.62 -6.52 -17.76
C MET A 192 8.97 -7.89 -17.16
N GLY A 193 8.05 -8.52 -16.45
CA GLY A 193 8.27 -9.83 -15.82
C GLY A 193 9.09 -9.77 -14.53
N SER A 194 9.32 -8.58 -13.99
CA SER A 194 10.13 -8.38 -12.78
C SER A 194 9.57 -9.14 -11.58
N PRO A 195 10.40 -9.81 -10.78
CA PRO A 195 9.96 -10.57 -9.62
C PRO A 195 9.53 -9.70 -8.44
N LEU A 196 9.99 -8.44 -8.36
CA LEU A 196 9.60 -7.45 -7.37
C LEU A 196 8.78 -6.34 -8.01
N LEU A 197 7.70 -5.92 -7.35
CA LEU A 197 6.91 -4.74 -7.71
C LEU A 197 6.95 -3.73 -6.57
N VAL A 198 7.18 -2.47 -6.89
CA VAL A 198 7.09 -1.34 -5.98
C VAL A 198 5.99 -0.42 -6.48
N LEU A 199 4.98 -0.18 -5.65
CA LEU A 199 3.79 0.59 -5.99
C LEU A 199 3.71 1.78 -5.04
N ASP A 200 3.88 2.98 -5.58
CA ASP A 200 3.85 4.22 -4.81
C ASP A 200 2.50 4.91 -5.00
N GLU A 201 1.63 4.79 -4.00
CA GLU A 201 0.27 5.32 -3.96
C GLU A 201 -0.57 4.96 -5.22
N PRO A 202 -0.67 3.66 -5.60
CA PRO A 202 -1.30 3.27 -6.85
C PRO A 202 -2.81 3.57 -6.91
N THR A 203 -3.43 3.97 -5.80
CA THR A 203 -4.86 4.34 -5.78
C THR A 203 -5.11 5.84 -5.55
N ALA A 204 -4.06 6.66 -5.51
CA ALA A 204 -4.19 8.10 -5.35
C ALA A 204 -5.07 8.71 -6.46
N ASN A 205 -5.95 9.62 -6.07
CA ASN A 205 -6.83 10.35 -6.98
C ASN A 205 -7.80 9.48 -7.82
N LEU A 206 -8.03 8.22 -7.42
CA LEU A 206 -9.00 7.35 -8.07
C LEU A 206 -10.37 7.45 -7.41
N ASP A 207 -11.42 7.24 -8.21
CA ASP A 207 -12.76 7.01 -7.69
C ASP A 207 -12.86 5.60 -7.04
N PRO A 208 -13.89 5.31 -6.24
CA PRO A 208 -14.02 4.02 -5.56
C PRO A 208 -13.95 2.81 -6.50
N ARG A 209 -14.52 2.92 -7.72
CA ARG A 209 -14.46 1.82 -8.71
C ARG A 209 -13.04 1.63 -9.25
N GLY A 210 -12.33 2.73 -9.48
CA GLY A 210 -10.93 2.67 -9.89
C GLY A 210 -10.04 2.02 -8.84
N ILE A 211 -10.31 2.27 -7.55
CA ILE A 211 -9.63 1.62 -6.42
C ILE A 211 -9.89 0.11 -6.43
N ASP A 212 -11.18 -0.29 -6.52
CA ASP A 212 -11.57 -1.71 -6.56
C ASP A 212 -10.91 -2.44 -7.75
N ASP A 213 -10.90 -1.81 -8.93
CA ASP A 213 -10.28 -2.36 -10.14
C ASP A 213 -8.76 -2.56 -9.99
N VAL A 214 -8.07 -1.63 -9.33
CA VAL A 214 -6.61 -1.73 -9.07
C VAL A 214 -6.33 -2.85 -8.08
N TYR A 215 -7.07 -2.89 -6.95
CA TYR A 215 -6.85 -3.94 -5.96
C TYR A 215 -7.21 -5.33 -6.48
N ALA A 216 -8.26 -5.47 -7.29
CA ALA A 216 -8.58 -6.75 -7.93
C ALA A 216 -7.42 -7.25 -8.83
N ALA A 217 -6.78 -6.35 -9.59
CA ALA A 217 -5.62 -6.69 -10.40
C ALA A 217 -4.39 -7.08 -9.55
N LEU A 218 -4.18 -6.40 -8.41
CA LEU A 218 -3.09 -6.69 -7.49
C LEU A 218 -3.31 -8.00 -6.72
N ASP A 219 -4.55 -8.32 -6.37
CA ASP A 219 -4.91 -9.56 -5.65
C ASP A 219 -4.60 -10.80 -6.48
N GLU A 220 -4.92 -10.79 -7.78
CA GLU A 220 -4.53 -11.87 -8.70
C GLU A 220 -3.01 -12.08 -8.75
N LEU A 221 -2.23 -11.00 -8.60
CA LEU A 221 -0.77 -11.08 -8.60
C LEU A 221 -0.22 -11.64 -7.31
N ALA A 222 -0.76 -11.20 -6.17
CA ALA A 222 -0.37 -11.69 -4.86
C ALA A 222 -0.70 -13.17 -4.69
N ALA A 223 -1.88 -13.60 -5.18
CA ALA A 223 -2.33 -14.98 -5.10
C ALA A 223 -1.40 -15.97 -5.82
N SER A 224 -0.63 -15.53 -6.83
CA SER A 224 0.35 -16.39 -7.50
C SER A 224 1.54 -16.74 -6.60
N GLY A 225 1.87 -15.92 -5.61
CA GLY A 225 3.02 -16.08 -4.71
C GLY A 225 4.39 -15.98 -5.38
N ASP A 226 4.43 -15.67 -6.68
CA ASP A 226 5.66 -15.64 -7.48
C ASP A 226 6.44 -14.33 -7.36
N LYS A 227 5.80 -13.30 -6.83
CA LYS A 227 6.34 -11.93 -6.73
C LYS A 227 6.45 -11.49 -5.28
N GLY A 228 7.37 -10.55 -5.03
CA GLY A 228 7.33 -9.67 -3.88
C GLY A 228 6.66 -8.35 -4.28
N ILE A 229 5.91 -7.76 -3.38
CA ILE A 229 5.24 -6.48 -3.58
C ILE A 229 5.58 -5.55 -2.41
N VAL A 230 6.03 -4.33 -2.71
CA VAL A 230 6.11 -3.24 -1.74
C VAL A 230 5.05 -2.22 -2.13
N LEU A 231 4.13 -1.96 -1.22
CA LEU A 231 3.02 -1.05 -1.40
C LEU A 231 3.16 0.14 -0.45
N ILE A 232 3.18 1.35 -0.99
CA ILE A 232 3.06 2.60 -0.24
C ILE A 232 1.65 3.09 -0.48
N GLU A 233 0.84 3.25 0.57
CA GLU A 233 -0.57 3.59 0.43
C GLU A 233 -1.10 4.43 1.60
N HIS A 234 -2.10 5.26 1.30
CA HIS A 234 -2.86 6.04 2.26
C HIS A 234 -4.29 5.50 2.46
N ASN A 235 -4.84 4.79 1.47
CA ASN A 235 -6.14 4.13 1.57
C ASN A 235 -6.00 2.75 2.23
N LEU A 236 -5.83 2.75 3.54
CA LEU A 236 -5.47 1.55 4.28
C LEU A 236 -6.64 0.58 4.47
N ASP A 237 -7.90 1.05 4.45
CA ASP A 237 -9.06 0.17 4.53
C ASP A 237 -9.14 -0.78 3.32
N ALA A 238 -8.71 -0.33 2.14
CA ALA A 238 -8.64 -1.16 0.95
C ALA A 238 -7.34 -1.98 0.87
N ALA A 239 -6.22 -1.45 1.39
CA ALA A 239 -4.91 -2.09 1.35
C ALA A 239 -4.75 -3.22 2.39
N ALA A 240 -5.29 -3.04 3.61
CA ALA A 240 -5.05 -3.95 4.73
C ALA A 240 -5.45 -5.42 4.47
N PRO A 241 -6.57 -5.73 3.78
CA PRO A 241 -6.91 -7.11 3.44
C PRO A 241 -5.95 -7.77 2.43
N PHE A 242 -5.24 -6.97 1.64
CA PHE A 242 -4.37 -7.41 0.56
C PHE A 242 -2.95 -7.73 1.04
N VAL A 243 -2.46 -7.07 2.08
CA VAL A 243 -1.07 -7.16 2.56
C VAL A 243 -0.91 -8.25 3.62
N ASN A 244 0.29 -8.83 3.70
CA ASN A 244 0.62 -9.84 4.73
C ASN A 244 1.67 -9.37 5.73
N ARG A 245 2.38 -8.27 5.44
CA ARG A 245 3.43 -7.70 6.30
C ARG A 245 3.38 -6.18 6.27
N VAL A 246 3.70 -5.56 7.38
CA VAL A 246 3.74 -4.10 7.53
C VAL A 246 5.11 -3.67 8.04
N VAL A 247 5.72 -2.70 7.37
CA VAL A 247 6.93 -1.99 7.81
C VAL A 247 6.56 -0.54 8.08
N VAL A 248 6.92 -0.04 9.25
CA VAL A 248 6.55 1.32 9.67
C VAL A 248 7.79 2.17 9.88
N LEU A 249 7.81 3.33 9.26
CA LEU A 249 8.82 4.36 9.46
C LEU A 249 8.31 5.43 10.42
N ASP A 250 9.20 5.99 11.23
CA ASP A 250 8.93 7.23 11.98
C ASP A 250 9.07 8.49 11.09
N ALA A 251 8.93 9.66 11.67
CA ALA A 251 9.05 10.94 10.96
C ALA A 251 10.45 11.20 10.41
N ALA A 252 11.49 10.59 10.97
CA ALA A 252 12.87 10.69 10.48
C ALA A 252 13.17 9.64 9.39
N GLY A 253 12.25 8.73 9.12
CA GLY A 253 12.47 7.63 8.18
C GLY A 253 13.34 6.51 8.77
N VAL A 254 13.14 6.19 10.05
CA VAL A 254 13.75 5.03 10.71
C VAL A 254 12.68 3.96 10.89
N VAL A 255 13.02 2.70 10.68
CA VAL A 255 12.09 1.57 10.89
C VAL A 255 11.82 1.41 12.39
N ILE A 256 10.54 1.55 12.79
CA ILE A 256 10.08 1.40 14.19
C ILE A 256 9.24 0.15 14.40
N ALA A 257 8.76 -0.46 13.32
CA ALA A 257 8.03 -1.72 13.36
C ALA A 257 8.20 -2.49 12.05
N ASP A 258 8.25 -3.82 12.14
CA ASP A 258 8.27 -4.75 11.02
C ASP A 258 7.65 -6.06 11.48
N GLY A 259 6.53 -6.48 10.90
CA GLY A 259 5.80 -7.66 11.34
C GLY A 259 4.52 -7.93 10.56
N ALA A 260 3.77 -8.93 11.02
CA ALA A 260 2.48 -9.30 10.45
C ALA A 260 1.44 -8.18 10.61
N VAL A 261 0.48 -8.12 9.68
CA VAL A 261 -0.61 -7.12 9.69
C VAL A 261 -1.32 -7.07 11.04
N ASP A 262 -1.69 -8.21 11.58
CA ASP A 262 -2.41 -8.30 12.86
C ASP A 262 -1.57 -7.78 14.03
N GLU A 263 -0.28 -8.09 14.06
CA GLU A 263 0.64 -7.62 15.08
C GLU A 263 0.77 -6.10 15.06
N ILE A 264 0.94 -5.52 13.89
CA ILE A 264 1.24 -4.10 13.72
C ILE A 264 -0.04 -3.26 13.71
N LEU A 265 -0.99 -3.52 12.79
CA LEU A 265 -2.17 -2.66 12.62
C LEU A 265 -3.24 -2.86 13.70
N ARG A 266 -3.29 -4.04 14.35
CA ARG A 266 -4.22 -4.30 15.46
C ARG A 266 -3.53 -4.16 16.82
N GLY A 267 -2.36 -4.78 16.97
CA GLY A 267 -1.65 -4.85 18.24
C GLY A 267 -1.05 -3.53 18.69
N ARG A 268 -0.53 -2.72 17.73
CA ARG A 268 0.13 -1.43 18.03
C ARG A 268 -0.66 -0.21 17.54
N ALA A 269 -1.94 -0.36 17.23
CA ALA A 269 -2.77 0.69 16.65
C ALA A 269 -2.73 2.02 17.41
N ALA A 270 -2.89 1.99 18.74
CA ALA A 270 -2.88 3.21 19.55
C ALA A 270 -1.53 3.90 19.53
N GLU A 271 -0.44 3.15 19.70
CA GLU A 271 0.93 3.66 19.62
C GLU A 271 1.24 4.31 18.27
N LEU A 272 0.88 3.63 17.17
CA LEU A 272 1.09 4.13 15.82
C LEU A 272 0.28 5.40 15.54
N HIS A 273 -0.95 5.47 16.07
CA HIS A 273 -1.78 6.67 15.99
C HIS A 273 -1.12 7.87 16.69
N ASP A 274 -0.58 7.65 17.89
CA ASP A 274 0.11 8.69 18.66
C ASP A 274 1.40 9.18 17.97
N LEU A 275 2.06 8.32 17.20
CA LEU A 275 3.21 8.65 16.36
C LEU A 275 2.84 9.32 15.03
N GLY A 276 1.56 9.56 14.75
CA GLY A 276 1.08 10.19 13.52
C GLY A 276 1.15 9.27 12.30
N VAL A 277 1.28 7.96 12.49
CA VAL A 277 1.21 6.97 11.42
C VAL A 277 -0.24 6.75 11.02
N TRP A 278 -0.50 6.74 9.73
CA TRP A 278 -1.83 6.49 9.20
C TRP A 278 -2.28 5.07 9.53
N LEU A 279 -3.55 4.94 9.93
CA LEU A 279 -4.20 3.68 10.23
C LEU A 279 -5.48 3.54 9.39
N PRO A 280 -6.00 2.32 9.18
CA PRO A 280 -7.31 2.13 8.58
C PRO A 280 -8.37 2.96 9.31
N THR A 281 -9.26 3.60 8.56
CA THR A 281 -10.36 4.41 9.12
C THR A 281 -11.22 3.58 10.07
N SER A 282 -11.42 2.31 9.74
CA SER A 282 -12.12 1.33 10.57
C SER A 282 -11.45 1.12 11.93
N THR A 283 -10.11 1.08 11.94
CA THR A 283 -9.32 0.97 13.18
C THR A 283 -9.44 2.24 14.02
N LEU A 284 -9.30 3.41 13.39
CA LEU A 284 -9.46 4.71 14.08
C LEU A 284 -10.86 4.88 14.67
N ALA A 285 -11.90 4.48 13.92
CA ALA A 285 -13.27 4.49 14.41
C ALA A 285 -13.44 3.55 15.61
N ALA A 286 -12.88 2.36 15.56
CA ALA A 286 -12.92 1.40 16.66
C ALA A 286 -12.18 1.90 17.90
N LEU A 287 -11.03 2.56 17.76
CA LEU A 287 -10.32 3.18 18.88
C LEU A 287 -11.19 4.23 19.58
N ARG A 288 -11.84 5.12 18.83
CA ARG A 288 -12.77 6.14 19.37
C ARG A 288 -14.01 5.50 20.00
N LEU A 289 -14.57 4.46 19.39
CA LEU A 289 -15.73 3.76 19.92
C LEU A 289 -15.39 2.99 21.23
N ARG A 290 -14.15 2.57 21.43
CA ARG A 290 -13.69 2.02 22.72
C ARG A 290 -13.84 3.03 23.86
N GLU A 291 -13.57 4.30 23.62
CA GLU A 291 -13.77 5.40 24.59
C GLU A 291 -15.26 5.55 24.96
N ALA A 292 -16.16 5.25 24.02
CA ALA A 292 -17.61 5.24 24.25
C ALA A 292 -18.13 3.90 24.84
N GLY A 293 -17.24 2.98 25.23
CA GLY A 293 -17.57 1.74 25.90
C GLY A 293 -17.82 0.52 24.99
N TYR A 294 -17.60 0.64 23.68
CA TYR A 294 -17.62 -0.52 22.78
C TYR A 294 -16.39 -1.41 23.00
N ARG A 295 -16.51 -2.69 22.66
CA ARG A 295 -15.42 -3.66 22.79
C ARG A 295 -15.06 -4.23 21.43
N PHE A 296 -13.78 -4.19 21.08
CA PHE A 296 -13.24 -4.77 19.86
C PHE A 296 -12.04 -5.65 20.21
N ASP A 297 -12.18 -6.95 19.94
CA ASP A 297 -11.12 -7.94 20.10
C ASP A 297 -11.35 -9.05 19.06
N PRO A 298 -10.52 -9.06 17.98
CA PRO A 298 -9.48 -8.09 17.63
C PRO A 298 -10.02 -6.72 17.17
N LEU A 299 -9.15 -5.70 17.09
CA LEU A 299 -9.48 -4.42 16.46
C LEU A 299 -9.78 -4.64 14.96
N PRO A 300 -10.87 -4.07 14.41
CA PRO A 300 -11.16 -4.16 12.98
C PRO A 300 -10.15 -3.31 12.14
N ILE A 301 -9.75 -3.86 11.00
CA ILE A 301 -8.88 -3.17 10.02
C ILE A 301 -9.57 -2.93 8.68
N SER A 302 -10.85 -3.33 8.56
CA SER A 302 -11.67 -3.08 7.39
C SER A 302 -13.10 -2.66 7.77
N PRO A 303 -13.83 -1.99 6.86
CA PRO A 303 -15.22 -1.59 7.10
C PRO A 303 -16.15 -2.78 7.40
N ASP A 304 -15.94 -3.91 6.74
CA ASP A 304 -16.75 -5.12 6.96
C ASP A 304 -16.52 -5.73 8.34
N GLU A 305 -15.27 -5.77 8.80
CA GLU A 305 -14.93 -6.21 10.14
C GLU A 305 -15.53 -5.29 11.21
N LEU A 306 -15.46 -3.97 10.99
CA LEU A 306 -16.04 -2.99 11.91
C LEU A 306 -17.56 -3.18 11.99
N ARG A 307 -18.25 -3.29 10.84
CA ARG A 307 -19.68 -3.56 10.79
C ARG A 307 -20.03 -4.85 11.52
N ALA A 308 -19.38 -5.95 11.19
CA ALA A 308 -19.61 -7.23 11.83
C ALA A 308 -19.34 -7.22 13.33
N ALA A 309 -18.38 -6.42 13.81
CA ALA A 309 -18.10 -6.26 15.23
C ALA A 309 -19.19 -5.44 15.94
N LEU A 310 -19.73 -4.41 15.30
CA LEU A 310 -20.81 -3.59 15.82
C LEU A 310 -22.14 -4.36 15.88
N ASP A 311 -22.46 -5.14 14.85
CA ASP A 311 -23.69 -5.94 14.80
C ASP A 311 -23.73 -7.01 15.90
N ARG A 312 -22.60 -7.43 16.43
CA ARG A 312 -22.49 -8.45 17.51
C ARG A 312 -22.67 -7.89 18.91
N GLN A 313 -22.71 -6.58 19.11
CA GLN A 313 -22.81 -5.98 20.42
C GLN A 313 -23.88 -4.87 20.47
N PRO A 314 -24.68 -4.78 21.55
CA PRO A 314 -25.59 -3.66 21.74
C PRO A 314 -24.79 -2.37 21.95
N ALA A 315 -25.38 -1.24 21.61
CA ALA A 315 -24.80 0.05 21.95
C ALA A 315 -24.61 0.13 23.48
N PRO A 316 -23.45 0.54 23.99
CA PRO A 316 -23.25 0.74 25.42
C PRO A 316 -24.30 1.69 25.98
N ALA A 317 -24.78 1.44 27.17
CA ALA A 317 -25.65 2.38 27.85
C ALA A 317 -24.92 3.71 27.97
N ALA A 318 -25.47 4.77 27.37
CA ALA A 318 -24.84 6.08 27.36
C ALA A 318 -24.54 6.46 28.81
N THR A 319 -23.27 6.49 29.18
CA THR A 319 -22.83 7.09 30.45
C THR A 319 -23.10 8.60 30.30
N ARG A 320 -24.25 9.03 30.83
CA ARG A 320 -24.60 10.44 30.94
C ARG A 320 -23.75 11.11 32.03
N GLU A 321 -22.44 11.04 31.90
CA GLU A 321 -21.50 11.78 32.70
C GLU A 321 -20.33 12.23 31.84
N ALA A 322 -20.60 13.10 30.91
CA ALA A 322 -19.58 13.98 30.36
C ALA A 322 -20.26 15.34 30.20
N GLY A 323 -19.99 16.20 31.19
CA GLY A 323 -20.11 17.63 31.14
C GLY A 323 -21.35 18.17 30.42
N ALA A 324 -22.33 18.59 31.21
CA ALA A 324 -23.32 19.57 30.79
C ALA A 324 -22.65 20.91 30.40
N ASP A 325 -21.65 20.84 29.52
CA ASP A 325 -20.97 22.00 28.93
C ASP A 325 -20.41 21.73 27.53
N ALA A 326 -20.83 20.62 26.89
CA ALA A 326 -21.02 20.71 25.46
C ALA A 326 -22.20 21.66 25.30
N GLY A 327 -21.89 22.94 25.28
CA GLY A 327 -22.82 23.99 25.00
C GLY A 327 -23.65 23.49 23.86
N ALA A 328 -24.97 23.44 24.07
CA ALA A 328 -25.91 23.35 23.01
C ALA A 328 -25.23 24.06 21.83
N ALA A 329 -24.77 23.30 20.83
CA ALA A 329 -24.66 23.88 19.53
C ALA A 329 -26.09 24.37 19.31
N THR A 330 -26.35 25.51 19.85
CA THR A 330 -27.45 26.36 19.45
C THR A 330 -27.23 26.32 17.95
N GLU A 331 -28.13 25.60 17.28
CA GLU A 331 -28.40 25.87 15.91
C GLU A 331 -28.67 27.38 15.91
N THR A 332 -27.61 28.15 15.86
CA THR A 332 -27.66 29.48 15.36
C THR A 332 -27.99 29.23 13.89
N ARG A 333 -29.28 28.97 13.64
CA ARG A 333 -29.89 29.25 12.35
C ARG A 333 -29.54 30.72 12.15
N VAL A 334 -28.36 30.94 11.60
CA VAL A 334 -28.11 32.15 10.85
C VAL A 334 -29.28 32.17 9.91
N SER A 335 -30.13 33.16 10.07
CA SER A 335 -31.24 33.43 9.17
C SER A 335 -30.61 33.73 7.82
N ALA A 336 -30.23 32.67 7.11
CA ALA A 336 -29.63 32.75 5.80
C ALA A 336 -30.75 33.16 4.86
N SER A 337 -30.87 34.44 4.65
CA SER A 337 -31.89 35.03 3.78
C SER A 337 -31.37 35.28 2.36
N GLY A 338 -30.57 34.44 1.82
CA GLY A 338 -30.07 34.59 0.45
C GLY A 338 -29.60 33.29 -0.19
N THR A 339 -30.22 32.90 -1.29
CA THR A 339 -29.67 31.92 -2.20
C THR A 339 -28.44 32.50 -2.88
N ARG A 340 -27.29 31.87 -2.74
CA ARG A 340 -26.01 32.29 -3.35
C ARG A 340 -25.78 31.65 -4.70
N ILE A 341 -26.15 30.39 -4.83
CA ILE A 341 -26.09 29.65 -6.08
C ILE A 341 -27.39 28.87 -6.24
N GLU A 342 -27.99 29.00 -7.38
CA GLU A 342 -29.14 28.20 -7.80
C GLU A 342 -28.85 27.59 -9.16
N VAL A 343 -28.93 26.28 -9.25
CA VAL A 343 -28.77 25.50 -10.48
C VAL A 343 -30.07 24.76 -10.70
N ARG A 344 -30.67 24.90 -11.89
CA ARG A 344 -31.90 24.21 -12.25
C ARG A 344 -31.76 23.49 -13.58
N GLY A 345 -31.99 22.18 -13.60
CA GLY A 345 -32.05 21.37 -14.82
C GLY A 345 -30.76 21.40 -15.63
N LEU A 346 -29.56 21.55 -14.96
CA LEU A 346 -28.31 21.65 -15.65
C LEU A 346 -27.97 20.34 -16.33
N THR A 347 -27.89 20.38 -17.65
CA THR A 347 -27.37 19.27 -18.46
C THR A 347 -26.12 19.72 -19.18
N LEU A 348 -25.01 18.99 -18.98
CA LEU A 348 -23.72 19.27 -19.61
C LEU A 348 -23.29 18.09 -20.49
N ARG A 349 -23.00 18.42 -21.76
CA ARG A 349 -22.43 17.45 -22.70
C ARG A 349 -21.01 17.82 -23.04
N ARG A 350 -20.13 16.82 -22.98
CA ARG A 350 -18.75 16.93 -23.45
C ARG A 350 -18.56 16.03 -24.67
N LYS A 351 -18.41 16.63 -25.85
CA LYS A 351 -18.45 15.91 -27.14
C LYS A 351 -19.79 15.18 -27.32
N LYS A 352 -19.80 13.83 -27.34
CA LYS A 352 -20.99 12.98 -27.47
C LYS A 352 -21.49 12.41 -26.16
N THR A 353 -20.79 12.65 -25.06
CA THR A 353 -21.13 12.09 -23.75
C THR A 353 -21.84 13.15 -22.91
N GLU A 354 -22.96 12.78 -22.33
CA GLU A 354 -23.69 13.58 -21.34
C GLU A 354 -23.00 13.36 -19.99
N VAL A 355 -22.40 14.41 -19.43
CA VAL A 355 -21.60 14.36 -18.20
C VAL A 355 -22.47 14.70 -16.99
N LEU A 356 -23.41 15.64 -17.16
CA LEU A 356 -24.40 15.99 -16.15
C LEU A 356 -25.77 15.96 -16.81
N THR A 357 -26.78 15.40 -16.14
CA THR A 357 -28.13 15.29 -16.63
C THR A 357 -29.09 15.79 -15.57
N ASP A 358 -29.81 16.86 -15.89
CA ASP A 358 -30.89 17.43 -15.07
C ASP A 358 -30.51 17.70 -13.60
N VAL A 359 -29.32 18.24 -13.38
CA VAL A 359 -28.81 18.55 -12.03
C VAL A 359 -29.45 19.83 -11.53
N SER A 360 -30.13 19.75 -10.39
CA SER A 360 -30.70 20.90 -9.70
C SER A 360 -30.21 20.95 -8.26
N LEU A 361 -29.70 22.09 -7.81
CA LEU A 361 -29.28 22.33 -6.44
C LEU A 361 -29.38 23.80 -6.06
N GLU A 362 -29.46 24.07 -4.79
CA GLU A 362 -29.45 25.42 -4.22
C GLU A 362 -28.41 25.47 -3.09
N VAL A 363 -27.61 26.54 -3.06
CA VAL A 363 -26.64 26.82 -1.99
C VAL A 363 -27.00 28.15 -1.35
N ARG A 364 -27.22 28.16 -0.06
CA ARG A 364 -27.58 29.35 0.73
C ARG A 364 -26.42 29.85 1.56
N ASP A 365 -26.57 31.05 2.12
CA ASP A 365 -25.59 31.57 3.08
C ASP A 365 -25.41 30.61 4.24
N GLY A 366 -24.16 30.19 4.50
CA GLY A 366 -23.82 29.26 5.57
C GLY A 366 -23.88 27.78 5.21
N ASP A 367 -24.36 27.45 3.99
CA ASP A 367 -24.35 26.05 3.52
C ASP A 367 -22.92 25.58 3.21
N PHE A 368 -22.64 24.33 3.58
CA PHE A 368 -21.47 23.58 3.14
C PHE A 368 -21.95 22.42 2.27
N LEU A 369 -21.78 22.54 0.96
CA LEU A 369 -22.23 21.55 -0.02
C LEU A 369 -21.05 20.70 -0.51
N ALA A 370 -21.13 19.40 -0.33
CA ALA A 370 -20.21 18.45 -0.94
C ALA A 370 -20.79 17.90 -2.25
N ILE A 371 -20.06 18.03 -3.36
CA ILE A 371 -20.40 17.41 -4.64
C ILE A 371 -19.56 16.14 -4.79
N VAL A 372 -20.21 15.00 -4.90
CA VAL A 372 -19.59 13.70 -5.06
C VAL A 372 -20.08 13.01 -6.33
N GLY A 373 -19.21 12.25 -6.99
CA GLY A 373 -19.55 11.53 -8.21
C GLY A 373 -18.39 10.65 -8.68
N ALA A 374 -18.66 9.79 -9.64
CA ALA A 374 -17.60 9.02 -10.32
C ALA A 374 -16.81 9.94 -11.25
N ASN A 375 -15.50 9.69 -11.36
CA ASN A 375 -14.59 10.40 -12.27
C ASN A 375 -14.71 9.88 -13.71
#